data_d627f16c447b210d2286df75ddbd514b
#
_entry.id   d627f16c447b210d2286df75ddbd514b
#
_cell.length_a   1.000
_cell.length_b   1.000
_cell.length_c   1.000
_cell.angle_alpha   90.00
_cell.angle_beta   90.00
_cell.angle_gamma   90.00
#
_symmetry.space_group_name_H-M   'P 1'
#
loop_
_entity.id
_entity.type
_entity.pdbx_description
1 polymer ?
#
loop_
_entity_poly.entity_id
_entity_poly.type
_entity_poly.pdbx_seq_one_letter_code
_entity_poly.pdbx_strand_id
1 'polypeptide(L)'
;MSITIGIDPDFVKIGVAVIHGKTIIHLESLSFVDMFEYIAAAGQKEEVLIKLENPSAIKPLFGEKVKNKRSVREKICQDVGKCKATGSLIQQVLESQGYKVKLVPPLKGPVKREAKKSDKYFNQITGWKGRSNEDKRDAALVALYG
;
A
#
# COMPACT_ATOMS: atom_id res chain seq x y z
N MET A 1 4.64 6.28 -21.83
CA MET A 1 4.91 5.13 -20.93
C MET A 1 3.96 5.18 -19.75
N SER A 2 3.35 4.07 -19.39
CA SER A 2 2.45 4.06 -18.25
C SER A 2 3.23 3.76 -16.97
N ILE A 3 2.99 4.58 -15.97
CA ILE A 3 3.55 4.44 -14.64
C ILE A 3 2.43 4.01 -13.70
N THR A 4 2.67 2.97 -12.92
CA THR A 4 1.75 2.56 -11.86
C THR A 4 2.41 2.82 -10.51
N ILE A 5 1.70 3.49 -9.62
CA ILE A 5 2.16 3.72 -8.26
C ILE A 5 1.26 2.95 -7.30
N GLY A 6 1.83 1.98 -6.60
CA GLY A 6 1.14 1.26 -5.55
C GLY A 6 1.34 1.93 -4.20
N ILE A 7 0.28 2.00 -3.42
CA ILE A 7 0.30 2.63 -2.11
C ILE A 7 -0.33 1.68 -1.08
N ASP A 8 0.43 1.40 -0.03
CA ASP A 8 -0.04 0.69 1.16
C ASP A 8 -0.20 1.72 2.29
N PRO A 9 -1.44 2.15 2.58
CA PRO A 9 -1.65 3.22 3.56
C PRO A 9 -1.42 2.73 4.98
N ASP A 10 -0.59 3.46 5.69
CA ASP A 10 -0.39 3.31 7.13
C ASP A 10 -0.32 4.71 7.73
N PHE A 11 -0.64 4.85 9.01
CA PHE A 11 -0.67 6.16 9.64
C PHE A 11 0.72 6.66 10.07
N VAL A 12 1.71 5.79 10.17
CA VAL A 12 3.09 6.15 10.55
C VAL A 12 3.97 6.33 9.32
N LYS A 13 4.08 5.28 8.52
CA LYS A 13 4.85 5.26 7.28
C LYS A 13 4.02 4.60 6.19
N ILE A 14 3.98 5.25 5.04
CA ILE A 14 3.21 4.79 3.90
C ILE A 14 4.16 4.11 2.93
N GLY A 15 3.86 2.86 2.55
CA GLY A 15 4.60 2.16 1.52
C GLY A 15 4.21 2.67 0.15
N VAL A 16 5.21 3.00 -0.68
CA VAL A 16 5.01 3.49 -2.04
C VAL A 16 5.93 2.73 -2.98
N ALA A 17 5.36 2.21 -4.07
CA ALA A 17 6.10 1.53 -5.12
C ALA A 17 5.83 2.18 -6.46
N VAL A 18 6.88 2.50 -7.20
CA VAL A 18 6.79 3.05 -8.56
C VAL A 18 7.16 1.97 -9.55
N ILE A 19 6.26 1.70 -10.50
CA ILE A 19 6.40 0.61 -11.46
C ILE A 19 6.23 1.13 -12.88
N HIS A 20 7.15 0.74 -13.76
CA HIS A 20 7.06 0.94 -15.20
C HIS A 20 6.75 -0.42 -15.85
N GLY A 21 5.57 -0.56 -16.43
CA GLY A 21 5.13 -1.84 -16.97
C GLY A 21 5.02 -2.89 -15.86
N LYS A 22 5.96 -3.82 -15.81
CA LYS A 22 6.05 -4.85 -14.76
C LYS A 22 7.32 -4.75 -13.94
N THR A 23 8.12 -3.69 -14.15
CA THR A 23 9.42 -3.51 -13.51
C THR A 23 9.31 -2.52 -12.37
N ILE A 24 9.74 -2.92 -11.20
CA ILE A 24 9.79 -2.03 -10.03
C ILE A 24 10.98 -1.07 -10.21
N ILE A 25 10.69 0.22 -10.20
CA ILE A 25 11.71 1.27 -10.33
C ILE A 25 12.15 1.78 -8.95
N HIS A 26 11.19 2.02 -8.07
CA HIS A 26 11.45 2.54 -6.72
C HIS A 26 10.53 1.89 -5.70
N LEU A 27 11.06 1.69 -4.49
CA LEU A 27 10.32 1.28 -3.30
C LEU A 27 10.70 2.23 -2.17
N GLU A 28 9.71 2.87 -1.57
CA GLU A 28 9.92 3.81 -0.48
C GLU A 28 8.91 3.64 0.65
N SER A 29 9.35 4.01 1.86
CA SER A 29 8.47 4.21 3.02
C SER A 29 8.51 5.68 3.37
N LEU A 30 7.39 6.38 3.26
CA LEU A 30 7.33 7.83 3.34
C LEU A 30 6.29 8.27 4.36
N SER A 31 6.52 9.46 4.93
CA SER A 31 5.50 10.13 5.71
C SER A 31 4.34 10.58 4.80
N PHE A 32 3.19 10.86 5.41
CA PHE A 32 2.02 11.36 4.68
C PHE A 32 2.36 12.61 3.85
N VAL A 33 3.14 13.53 4.43
CA VAL A 33 3.50 14.78 3.74
C VAL A 33 4.46 14.52 2.58
N ASP A 34 5.50 13.75 2.81
CA ASP A 34 6.55 13.50 1.80
C ASP A 34 6.04 12.67 0.63
N MET A 35 5.05 11.84 0.85
CA MET A 35 4.48 10.97 -0.18
C MET A 35 3.93 11.75 -1.38
N PHE A 36 3.23 12.85 -1.15
CA PHE A 36 2.64 13.62 -2.25
C PHE A 36 3.69 14.27 -3.14
N GLU A 37 4.77 14.80 -2.54
CA GLU A 37 5.90 15.34 -3.30
C GLU A 37 6.59 14.25 -4.11
N TYR A 38 6.78 13.09 -3.50
CA TYR A 38 7.41 11.94 -4.16
C TYR A 38 6.59 11.48 -5.37
N ILE A 39 5.28 11.39 -5.24
CA ILE A 39 4.38 11.00 -6.34
C ILE A 39 4.45 12.05 -7.46
N ALA A 40 4.43 13.32 -7.12
CA ALA A 40 4.51 14.41 -8.10
C ALA A 40 5.83 14.37 -8.91
N ALA A 41 6.91 13.95 -8.27
CA ALA A 41 8.22 13.82 -8.93
C ALA A 41 8.35 12.55 -9.78
N ALA A 42 7.49 11.55 -9.58
CA ALA A 42 7.58 10.26 -10.27
C ALA A 42 7.13 10.33 -11.73
N GLY A 43 6.25 11.24 -12.08
CA GLY A 43 5.75 11.39 -13.45
C GLY A 43 4.61 12.38 -13.56
N GLN A 44 4.18 12.63 -14.79
CA GLN A 44 3.03 13.50 -15.04
C GLN A 44 1.72 12.77 -14.70
N LYS A 45 0.74 13.50 -14.21
CA LYS A 45 -0.56 12.94 -13.77
C LYS A 45 -1.24 12.10 -14.84
N GLU A 46 -1.15 12.51 -16.08
CA GLU A 46 -1.78 11.84 -17.22
C GLU A 46 -1.17 10.47 -17.51
N GLU A 47 0.07 10.25 -17.08
CA GLU A 47 0.81 9.01 -17.29
C GLU A 47 0.75 8.06 -16.09
N VAL A 48 0.20 8.53 -14.97
CA VAL A 48 0.25 7.82 -13.69
C VAL A 48 -1.12 7.24 -13.33
N LEU A 49 -1.15 5.95 -13.03
CA LEU A 49 -2.27 5.28 -12.38
C LEU A 49 -1.88 4.99 -10.94
N ILE A 50 -2.67 5.48 -10.00
CA ILE A 50 -2.49 5.17 -8.58
C ILE A 50 -3.34 3.94 -8.24
N LYS A 51 -2.70 2.92 -7.66
CA LYS A 51 -3.39 1.79 -7.06
C LYS A 51 -3.23 1.88 -5.55
N LEU A 52 -4.31 2.15 -4.87
CA LEU A 52 -4.35 2.35 -3.42
C LEU A 52 -5.05 1.15 -2.78
N GLU A 53 -4.36 0.46 -1.88
CA GLU A 53 -4.99 -0.58 -1.09
C GLU A 53 -6.12 0.03 -0.26
N ASN A 54 -7.30 -0.58 -0.33
CA ASN A 54 -8.49 -0.07 0.35
C ASN A 54 -8.63 -0.71 1.73
N PRO A 55 -8.20 -0.04 2.82
CA PRO A 55 -8.33 -0.60 4.15
C PRO A 55 -9.79 -0.71 4.62
N SER A 56 -10.72 -0.01 3.97
CA SER A 56 -12.15 -0.14 4.26
C SER A 56 -12.73 -1.50 3.87
N ALA A 57 -12.03 -2.27 3.04
CA ALA A 57 -12.40 -3.65 2.72
C ALA A 57 -11.99 -4.65 3.81
N ILE A 58 -11.24 -4.23 4.83
CA ILE A 58 -10.90 -5.07 5.97
C ILE A 58 -12.18 -5.30 6.78
N LYS A 59 -12.50 -6.58 7.03
CA LYS A 59 -13.71 -6.94 7.78
C LYS A 59 -13.62 -6.41 9.22
N PRO A 60 -14.74 -5.90 9.78
CA PRO A 60 -14.78 -5.53 11.19
C PRO A 60 -14.46 -6.74 12.07
N LEU A 61 -13.80 -6.49 13.19
CA LEU A 61 -13.47 -7.53 14.18
C LEU A 61 -14.68 -8.02 14.99
N PHE A 62 -15.87 -7.47 14.72
CA PHE A 62 -17.11 -7.86 15.39
C PHE A 62 -17.49 -9.30 15.04
N GLY A 63 -17.71 -10.12 16.08
CA GLY A 63 -18.12 -11.50 15.92
C GLY A 63 -17.00 -12.52 15.71
N GLU A 64 -15.76 -12.09 15.57
CA GLU A 64 -14.64 -13.01 15.60
C GLU A 64 -14.33 -13.40 17.05
N LYS A 65 -14.05 -14.70 17.27
CA LYS A 65 -13.57 -15.18 18.57
C LYS A 65 -12.13 -14.69 18.77
N VAL A 66 -11.98 -13.43 19.12
CA VAL A 66 -10.68 -12.86 19.42
C VAL A 66 -10.30 -13.28 20.83
N LYS A 67 -9.29 -14.16 20.94
CA LYS A 67 -8.76 -14.63 22.22
C LYS A 67 -7.94 -13.58 22.97
N ASN A 68 -7.87 -12.35 22.46
CA ASN A 68 -7.06 -11.28 23.00
C ASN A 68 -7.79 -10.53 24.12
N LYS A 69 -7.02 -9.96 25.04
CA LYS A 69 -7.55 -9.07 26.08
C LYS A 69 -8.23 -7.85 25.44
N ARG A 70 -9.22 -7.27 26.13
CA ARG A 70 -9.97 -6.10 25.67
C ARG A 70 -9.07 -4.95 25.23
N SER A 71 -8.00 -4.64 25.99
CA SER A 71 -7.04 -3.58 25.65
C SER A 71 -6.35 -3.81 24.31
N VAL A 72 -5.99 -5.06 24.00
CA VAL A 72 -5.36 -5.43 22.73
C VAL A 72 -6.34 -5.27 21.59
N ARG A 73 -7.59 -5.71 21.78
CA ARG A 73 -8.65 -5.55 20.77
C ARG A 73 -8.96 -4.09 20.47
N GLU A 74 -9.03 -3.26 21.51
CA GLU A 74 -9.24 -1.83 21.36
C GLU A 74 -8.13 -1.16 20.55
N LYS A 75 -6.86 -1.54 20.83
CA LYS A 75 -5.73 -1.04 20.07
C LYS A 75 -5.79 -1.46 18.61
N ILE A 76 -6.09 -2.72 18.32
CA ILE A 76 -6.23 -3.22 16.94
C ILE A 76 -7.32 -2.44 16.21
N CYS A 77 -8.47 -2.23 16.84
CA CYS A 77 -9.55 -1.45 16.24
C CYS A 77 -9.15 0.00 15.96
N GLN A 78 -8.41 0.62 16.88
CA GLN A 78 -7.90 1.98 16.69
C GLN A 78 -6.91 2.05 15.52
N ASP A 79 -5.98 1.10 15.42
CA ASP A 79 -4.98 1.07 14.36
C ASP A 79 -5.64 0.85 12.98
N VAL A 80 -6.62 -0.03 12.88
CA VAL A 80 -7.41 -0.23 11.66
C VAL A 80 -8.16 1.05 11.29
N GLY A 81 -8.76 1.73 12.27
CA GLY A 81 -9.43 3.01 12.05
C GLY A 81 -8.50 4.09 11.52
N LYS A 82 -7.29 4.18 12.06
CA LYS A 82 -6.28 5.13 11.59
C LYS A 82 -5.86 4.83 10.14
N CYS A 83 -5.65 3.56 9.80
CA CYS A 83 -5.32 3.15 8.44
C CYS A 83 -6.44 3.48 7.46
N LYS A 84 -7.70 3.25 7.84
CA LYS A 84 -8.86 3.60 7.02
C LYS A 84 -8.96 5.10 6.78
N ALA A 85 -8.76 5.90 7.83
CA ALA A 85 -8.78 7.35 7.72
C ALA A 85 -7.63 7.85 6.84
N THR A 86 -6.44 7.32 7.02
CA THR A 86 -5.26 7.68 6.21
C THR A 86 -5.50 7.35 4.73
N GLY A 87 -5.99 6.15 4.43
CA GLY A 87 -6.30 5.75 3.06
C GLY A 87 -7.34 6.64 2.41
N SER A 88 -8.40 6.99 3.13
CA SER A 88 -9.44 7.88 2.64
C SER A 88 -8.90 9.28 2.34
N LEU A 89 -8.05 9.83 3.20
CA LEU A 89 -7.43 11.13 3.00
C LEU A 89 -6.47 11.12 1.80
N ILE A 90 -5.68 10.07 1.64
CA ILE A 90 -4.79 9.92 0.48
C ILE A 90 -5.61 9.95 -0.80
N GLN A 91 -6.68 9.18 -0.86
CA GLN A 91 -7.58 9.15 -2.02
C GLN A 91 -8.13 10.53 -2.34
N GLN A 92 -8.66 11.22 -1.34
CA GLN A 92 -9.25 12.55 -1.52
C GLN A 92 -8.23 13.56 -2.05
N VAL A 93 -7.03 13.58 -1.47
CA VAL A 93 -5.98 14.52 -1.89
C VAL A 93 -5.53 14.22 -3.33
N LEU A 94 -5.24 12.95 -3.65
CA LEU A 94 -4.77 12.59 -4.99
C LEU A 94 -5.82 12.85 -6.06
N GLU A 95 -7.09 12.52 -5.80
CA GLU A 95 -8.17 12.80 -6.73
C GLU A 95 -8.38 14.30 -6.91
N SER A 96 -8.27 15.09 -5.85
CA SER A 96 -8.36 16.55 -5.93
C SER A 96 -7.23 17.16 -6.75
N GLN A 97 -6.08 16.50 -6.80
CA GLN A 97 -4.94 16.91 -7.62
C GLN A 97 -5.02 16.42 -9.07
N GLY A 98 -6.05 15.66 -9.42
CA GLY A 98 -6.28 15.19 -10.78
C GLY A 98 -5.72 13.81 -11.12
N TYR A 99 -5.24 13.06 -10.13
CA TYR A 99 -4.78 11.67 -10.34
C TYR A 99 -5.96 10.72 -10.46
N LYS A 100 -5.77 9.69 -11.29
CA LYS A 100 -6.67 8.54 -11.32
C LYS A 100 -6.28 7.58 -10.19
N VAL A 101 -7.21 7.30 -9.30
CA VAL A 101 -6.99 6.41 -8.17
C VAL A 101 -7.91 5.20 -8.29
N LYS A 102 -7.31 4.02 -8.36
CA LYS A 102 -8.02 2.75 -8.31
C LYS A 102 -7.89 2.17 -6.92
N LEU A 103 -9.01 1.94 -6.26
CA LEU A 103 -9.02 1.25 -4.97
C LEU A 103 -8.87 -0.25 -5.20
N VAL A 104 -7.93 -0.87 -4.48
CA VAL A 104 -7.61 -2.28 -4.59
C VAL A 104 -7.96 -2.95 -3.27
N PRO A 105 -8.78 -4.02 -3.26
CA PRO A 105 -9.02 -4.75 -2.03
C PRO A 105 -7.72 -5.40 -1.54
N PRO A 106 -7.57 -5.66 -0.23
CA PRO A 106 -6.38 -6.32 0.29
C PRO A 106 -6.14 -7.64 -0.43
N LEU A 107 -4.92 -7.82 -0.94
CA LEU A 107 -4.53 -9.03 -1.64
C LEU A 107 -4.47 -10.20 -0.68
N LYS A 108 -4.91 -11.37 -1.13
CA LYS A 108 -4.94 -12.61 -0.34
C LYS A 108 -4.24 -13.72 -1.10
N GLY A 109 -3.87 -14.76 -0.36
CA GLY A 109 -3.31 -15.98 -0.94
C GLY A 109 -1.87 -16.24 -0.51
N PRO A 110 -1.35 -17.45 -0.85
CA PRO A 110 -0.02 -17.87 -0.40
C PRO A 110 1.11 -17.05 -0.99
N VAL A 111 1.04 -16.66 -2.26
CA VAL A 111 2.08 -15.86 -2.91
C VAL A 111 2.24 -14.51 -2.22
N LYS A 112 1.14 -13.81 -1.96
CA LYS A 112 1.16 -12.52 -1.25
C LYS A 112 1.74 -12.68 0.16
N ARG A 113 1.32 -13.70 0.86
CA ARG A 113 1.75 -13.97 2.23
C ARG A 113 3.26 -14.21 2.32
N GLU A 114 3.78 -15.06 1.42
CA GLU A 114 5.21 -15.37 1.34
C GLU A 114 6.03 -14.14 0.91
N ALA A 115 5.59 -13.44 -0.11
CA ALA A 115 6.28 -12.26 -0.62
C ALA A 115 6.33 -11.13 0.40
N LYS A 116 5.29 -10.97 1.22
CA LYS A 116 5.28 -9.97 2.28
C LYS A 116 6.33 -10.26 3.35
N LYS A 117 6.47 -11.51 3.76
CA LYS A 117 7.34 -11.91 4.87
C LYS A 117 8.79 -12.13 4.49
N SER A 118 9.04 -12.52 3.24
CA SER A 118 10.38 -12.89 2.78
C SER A 118 10.84 -11.95 1.66
N ASP A 119 11.86 -11.16 1.94
CA ASP A 119 12.50 -10.30 0.94
C ASP A 119 13.15 -11.12 -0.18
N LYS A 120 13.72 -12.26 0.16
CA LYS A 120 14.32 -13.18 -0.81
C LYS A 120 13.29 -13.68 -1.82
N TYR A 121 12.14 -14.15 -1.34
CA TYR A 121 11.06 -14.61 -2.21
C TYR A 121 10.48 -13.47 -3.03
N PHE A 122 10.27 -12.30 -2.40
CA PHE A 122 9.82 -11.10 -3.08
C PHE A 122 10.76 -10.71 -4.22
N ASN A 123 12.07 -10.70 -3.96
CA ASN A 123 13.06 -10.36 -4.97
C ASN A 123 13.06 -11.39 -6.12
N GLN A 124 12.85 -12.65 -5.80
CA GLN A 124 12.78 -13.72 -6.80
C GLN A 124 11.60 -13.54 -7.75
N ILE A 125 10.41 -13.22 -7.24
CA ILE A 125 9.21 -13.12 -8.08
C ILE A 125 9.07 -11.77 -8.79
N THR A 126 9.67 -10.70 -8.25
CA THR A 126 9.53 -9.35 -8.80
C THR A 126 10.75 -8.88 -9.58
N GLY A 127 11.88 -9.51 -9.40
CA GLY A 127 13.14 -9.06 -9.98
C GLY A 127 13.77 -7.87 -9.24
N TRP A 128 13.20 -7.44 -8.11
CA TRP A 128 13.77 -6.37 -7.31
C TRP A 128 15.12 -6.76 -6.75
N LYS A 129 16.08 -5.85 -6.81
CA LYS A 129 17.43 -6.04 -6.26
C LYS A 129 17.65 -5.02 -5.16
N GLY A 130 17.82 -5.49 -3.95
CA GLY A 130 18.06 -4.61 -2.82
C GLY A 130 17.20 -4.96 -1.62
N ARG A 131 17.27 -4.09 -0.62
CA ARG A 131 16.52 -4.25 0.62
C ARG A 131 15.10 -3.73 0.48
N SER A 132 14.21 -4.28 1.28
CA SER A 132 12.83 -3.83 1.37
C SER A 132 12.28 -4.18 2.76
N ASN A 133 11.18 -3.55 3.13
CA ASN A 133 10.42 -3.92 4.31
C ASN A 133 9.01 -4.36 3.90
N GLU A 134 8.19 -4.77 4.87
CA GLU A 134 6.85 -5.26 4.59
C GLU A 134 5.96 -4.22 3.89
N ASP A 135 6.02 -2.96 4.32
CA ASP A 135 5.22 -1.88 3.74
C ASP A 135 5.58 -1.63 2.27
N LYS A 136 6.87 -1.63 1.97
CA LYS A 136 7.37 -1.48 0.59
C LYS A 136 6.95 -2.65 -0.28
N ARG A 137 7.06 -3.86 0.24
CA ARG A 137 6.65 -5.07 -0.49
C ARG A 137 5.15 -5.11 -0.74
N ASP A 138 4.35 -4.73 0.25
CA ASP A 138 2.90 -4.64 0.08
C ASP A 138 2.51 -3.62 -0.99
N ALA A 139 3.13 -2.45 -0.99
CA ALA A 139 2.89 -1.44 -2.01
C ALA A 139 3.22 -1.95 -3.42
N ALA A 140 4.35 -2.65 -3.57
CA ALA A 140 4.73 -3.26 -4.85
C ALA A 140 3.74 -4.33 -5.31
N LEU A 141 3.27 -5.17 -4.39
CA LEU A 141 2.29 -6.22 -4.71
C LEU A 141 0.95 -5.62 -5.13
N VAL A 142 0.51 -4.55 -4.48
CA VAL A 142 -0.69 -3.81 -4.87
C VAL A 142 -0.53 -3.26 -6.29
N ALA A 143 0.60 -2.67 -6.61
CA ALA A 143 0.86 -2.12 -7.94
C ALA A 143 0.92 -3.20 -9.02
N LEU A 144 1.53 -4.35 -8.73
CA LEU A 144 1.74 -5.42 -9.70
C LEU A 144 0.50 -6.30 -9.91
N TYR A 145 -0.23 -6.59 -8.85
CA TYR A 145 -1.30 -7.60 -8.86
C TYR A 145 -2.68 -7.03 -8.49
N GLY A 146 -2.74 -5.79 -8.07
CA GLY A 146 -4.00 -5.11 -7.74
C GLY A 146 -4.90 -4.73 -8.92
#